data_da5539110117c9df96b4b55d4fea1390
#
_entry.id   da5539110117c9df96b4b55d4fea1390
#
_cell.length_a   1.000
_cell.length_b   1.000
_cell.length_c   1.000
_cell.angle_alpha   90.00
_cell.angle_beta   90.00
_cell.angle_gamma   90.00
#
_symmetry.space_group_name_H-M   'P 1'
#
loop_
_entity.id
_entity.type
_entity.pdbx_description
1 polymer ?
#
loop_
_entity_poly.entity_id
_entity_poly.type
_entity_poly.pdbx_seq_one_letter_code
_entity_poly.pdbx_strand_id
1 'polypeptide(L)'
;MANLGIDFRELCARNHRLIALSMPGFASNDQLRSEWKATEGVIAATAGAFTDMGFNRILMGLNPSFSPLPLGSAYAACLAAGSVALALFGREKSGIGDHIEVPVIAAMMEGLSYNSYVVDDLPERYKTMRELEIERRREQKIPMDVSYADLQEYL
;
A
#
# COMPACT_ATOMS: atom_id res chain seq x y z
N MET A 1 -16.46 -11.17 -9.20
CA MET A 1 -17.84 -10.65 -9.08
C MET A 1 -18.66 -10.97 -10.33
N ALA A 2 -18.14 -10.75 -11.54
CA ALA A 2 -18.85 -11.11 -12.79
C ALA A 2 -19.36 -12.57 -12.81
N ASN A 3 -18.59 -13.53 -12.29
CA ASN A 3 -18.98 -14.94 -12.21
C ASN A 3 -20.16 -15.23 -11.25
N LEU A 4 -20.54 -14.25 -10.43
CA LEU A 4 -21.67 -14.35 -9.50
C LEU A 4 -22.89 -13.57 -9.99
N GLY A 5 -22.82 -12.98 -11.20
CA GLY A 5 -23.90 -12.15 -11.76
C GLY A 5 -24.13 -10.86 -10.99
N ILE A 6 -23.14 -10.39 -10.21
CA ILE A 6 -23.22 -9.13 -9.48
C ILE A 6 -22.47 -8.07 -10.27
N ASP A 7 -23.21 -7.17 -10.90
CA ASP A 7 -22.67 -5.97 -11.53
C ASP A 7 -23.06 -4.74 -10.69
N PHE A 8 -22.07 -4.07 -10.11
CA PHE A 8 -22.30 -2.87 -9.31
C PHE A 8 -22.89 -1.73 -10.13
N ARG A 9 -22.57 -1.64 -11.43
CA ARG A 9 -23.16 -0.62 -12.32
C ARG A 9 -24.66 -0.81 -12.50
N GLU A 10 -25.08 -2.05 -12.69
CA GLU A 10 -26.52 -2.37 -12.76
C GLU A 10 -27.22 -2.11 -11.43
N LEU A 11 -26.59 -2.45 -10.31
CA LEU A 11 -27.16 -2.18 -8.99
C LEU A 11 -27.31 -0.68 -8.73
N CYS A 12 -26.32 0.11 -9.06
CA CYS A 12 -26.37 1.57 -8.95
C CYS A 12 -27.41 2.18 -9.91
N ALA A 13 -27.56 1.63 -11.11
CA ALA A 13 -28.59 2.07 -12.05
C ALA A 13 -30.02 1.80 -11.55
N ARG A 14 -30.23 0.68 -10.83
CA ARG A 14 -31.52 0.36 -10.20
C ARG A 14 -31.81 1.15 -8.94
N ASN A 15 -30.76 1.52 -8.21
CA ASN A 15 -30.87 2.32 -6.99
C ASN A 15 -29.76 3.38 -6.98
N HIS A 16 -30.09 4.57 -7.47
CA HIS A 16 -29.15 5.69 -7.54
C HIS A 16 -28.73 6.27 -6.19
N ARG A 17 -29.34 5.81 -5.09
CA ARG A 17 -28.86 6.13 -3.74
C ARG A 17 -27.93 5.06 -3.16
N LEU A 18 -27.65 3.98 -3.90
CA LEU A 18 -26.76 2.92 -3.45
C LEU A 18 -25.31 3.44 -3.36
N ILE A 19 -24.68 3.15 -2.25
CA ILE A 19 -23.23 3.24 -2.11
C ILE A 19 -22.68 1.82 -2.21
N ALA A 20 -21.90 1.56 -3.25
CA ALA A 20 -21.27 0.26 -3.48
C ALA A 20 -19.77 0.38 -3.22
N LEU A 21 -19.22 -0.52 -2.42
CA LEU A 21 -17.77 -0.59 -2.15
C LEU A 21 -17.20 -1.88 -2.69
N SER A 22 -16.12 -1.79 -3.44
CA SER A 22 -15.30 -2.91 -3.84
C SER A 22 -13.87 -2.77 -3.28
N MET A 23 -13.30 -3.88 -2.85
CA MET A 23 -11.93 -3.93 -2.32
C MET A 23 -11.14 -4.99 -3.08
N PRO A 24 -10.78 -4.75 -4.36
CA PRO A 24 -9.95 -5.67 -5.11
C PRO A 24 -8.50 -5.64 -4.59
N GLY A 25 -7.76 -6.71 -4.82
CA GLY A 25 -6.34 -6.73 -4.47
C GLY A 25 -5.53 -5.69 -5.22
N PHE A 26 -5.75 -5.60 -6.52
CA PHE A 26 -5.17 -4.59 -7.42
C PHE A 26 -6.28 -3.75 -8.04
N ALA A 27 -5.96 -2.54 -8.47
CA ALA A 27 -6.93 -1.66 -9.08
C ALA A 27 -7.54 -2.28 -10.36
N SER A 28 -8.84 -2.07 -10.57
CA SER A 28 -9.54 -2.61 -11.74
C SER A 28 -9.02 -2.08 -13.07
N ASN A 29 -8.36 -0.91 -13.07
CA ASN A 29 -7.72 -0.31 -14.22
C ASN A 29 -6.22 -0.67 -14.36
N ASP A 30 -5.66 -1.50 -13.48
CA ASP A 30 -4.29 -2.01 -13.63
C ASP A 30 -4.26 -3.09 -14.73
N GLN A 31 -3.74 -2.73 -15.89
CA GLN A 31 -3.71 -3.62 -17.06
C GLN A 31 -2.87 -4.88 -16.86
N LEU A 32 -1.94 -4.85 -15.91
CA LEU A 32 -1.02 -5.97 -15.68
C LEU A 32 -1.50 -6.90 -14.55
N ARG A 33 -2.06 -6.34 -13.50
CA ARG A 33 -2.28 -7.06 -12.22
C ARG A 33 -3.73 -7.20 -11.80
N SER A 34 -4.69 -6.58 -12.50
CA SER A 34 -6.11 -6.65 -12.13
C SER A 34 -6.64 -8.09 -12.00
N GLU A 35 -6.07 -9.04 -12.77
CA GLU A 35 -6.46 -10.46 -12.76
C GLU A 35 -5.59 -11.33 -11.82
N TRP A 36 -4.61 -10.75 -11.15
CA TRP A 36 -3.78 -11.53 -10.24
C TRP A 36 -4.56 -11.98 -9.00
N LYS A 37 -4.23 -13.17 -8.52
CA LYS A 37 -4.74 -13.65 -7.22
C LYS A 37 -4.09 -12.84 -6.10
N ALA A 38 -4.86 -11.96 -5.52
CA ALA A 38 -4.40 -11.04 -4.48
C ALA A 38 -4.62 -11.65 -3.09
N THR A 39 -3.72 -12.53 -2.68
CA THR A 39 -3.63 -12.92 -1.26
C THR A 39 -2.86 -11.86 -0.50
N GLU A 40 -3.03 -11.80 0.81
CA GLU A 40 -2.31 -10.85 1.69
C GLU A 40 -0.80 -10.89 1.45
N GLY A 41 -0.22 -12.11 1.32
CA GLY A 41 1.20 -12.27 1.05
C GLY A 41 1.64 -11.73 -0.31
N VAL A 42 0.83 -11.86 -1.35
CA VAL A 42 1.11 -11.29 -2.69
C VAL A 42 1.06 -9.77 -2.64
N ILE A 43 0.07 -9.19 -1.96
CA ILE A 43 -0.04 -7.75 -1.76
C ILE A 43 1.18 -7.22 -1.00
N ALA A 44 1.53 -7.85 0.13
CA ALA A 44 2.66 -7.45 0.95
C ALA A 44 3.99 -7.54 0.20
N ALA A 45 4.21 -8.61 -0.57
CA ALA A 45 5.39 -8.76 -1.41
C ALA A 45 5.47 -7.69 -2.50
N THR A 46 4.34 -7.41 -3.16
CA THR A 46 4.26 -6.40 -4.23
C THR A 46 4.48 -4.99 -3.70
N ALA A 47 3.99 -4.69 -2.49
CA ALA A 47 4.19 -3.40 -1.82
C ALA A 47 5.59 -3.26 -1.20
N GLY A 48 6.43 -4.30 -1.23
CA GLY A 48 7.77 -4.27 -0.62
C GLY A 48 7.76 -4.40 0.91
N ALA A 49 6.63 -4.76 1.54
CA ALA A 49 6.52 -4.84 2.99
C ALA A 49 7.50 -5.83 3.63
N PHE A 50 7.89 -6.88 2.90
CA PHE A 50 8.80 -7.91 3.43
C PHE A 50 10.26 -7.46 3.48
N THR A 51 10.60 -6.42 2.73
CA THR A 51 11.97 -5.90 2.68
C THR A 51 12.24 -4.89 3.78
N ASP A 52 11.21 -4.19 4.26
CA ASP A 52 11.41 -2.98 5.04
C ASP A 52 10.52 -2.86 6.29
N MET A 53 9.79 -3.90 6.61
CA MET A 53 9.01 -3.94 7.84
C MET A 53 9.92 -4.09 9.07
N GLY A 54 9.96 -3.04 9.87
CA GLY A 54 10.68 -2.97 11.14
C GLY A 54 12.21 -2.83 10.97
N PHE A 55 12.81 -1.99 11.77
CA PHE A 55 14.24 -1.83 12.00
C PHE A 55 15.14 -1.84 10.76
N ASN A 56 14.69 -1.26 9.65
CA ASN A 56 15.54 -1.11 8.47
C ASN A 56 16.25 -2.42 8.05
N ARG A 57 15.48 -3.48 7.85
CA ARG A 57 16.01 -4.84 7.59
C ARG A 57 17.09 -4.88 6.52
N ILE A 58 16.96 -4.08 5.46
CA ILE A 58 17.98 -3.98 4.40
C ILE A 58 19.32 -3.53 5.00
N LEU A 59 19.30 -2.50 5.85
CA LEU A 59 20.54 -2.00 6.49
C LEU A 59 21.13 -3.02 7.47
N MET A 60 20.31 -3.90 8.01
CA MET A 60 20.75 -4.97 8.91
C MET A 60 21.26 -6.21 8.16
N GLY A 61 21.32 -6.19 6.83
CA GLY A 61 21.69 -7.36 6.02
C GLY A 61 20.75 -8.54 6.17
N LEU A 62 19.52 -8.29 6.63
CA LEU A 62 18.53 -9.34 6.81
C LEU A 62 17.75 -9.56 5.51
N ASN A 63 17.59 -10.81 5.15
CA ASN A 63 16.75 -11.18 4.02
C ASN A 63 15.31 -10.72 4.22
N PRO A 64 14.58 -10.43 3.12
CA PRO A 64 13.15 -10.22 3.17
C PRO A 64 12.48 -11.38 3.91
N SER A 65 11.56 -11.08 4.82
CA SER A 65 10.87 -12.12 5.56
C SER A 65 9.37 -11.91 5.51
N PHE A 66 8.67 -13.01 5.34
CA PHE A 66 7.22 -13.03 5.38
C PHE A 66 6.73 -12.55 6.75
N SER A 67 5.76 -11.63 6.73
CA SER A 67 4.99 -11.24 7.91
C SER A 67 3.59 -11.84 7.80
N PRO A 68 3.10 -12.55 8.82
CA PRO A 68 1.74 -13.09 8.82
C PRO A 68 0.68 -12.03 9.14
N LEU A 69 1.07 -10.78 9.40
CA LEU A 69 0.14 -9.72 9.74
C LEU A 69 -0.64 -9.28 8.50
N PRO A 70 -1.99 -9.22 8.57
CA PRO A 70 -2.84 -8.81 7.45
C PRO A 70 -2.89 -7.28 7.31
N LEU A 71 -1.73 -6.66 7.07
CA LEU A 71 -1.59 -5.20 7.05
C LEU A 71 -2.32 -4.58 5.87
N GLY A 72 -2.24 -5.20 4.68
CA GLY A 72 -2.94 -4.70 3.50
C GLY A 72 -4.44 -4.65 3.73
N SER A 73 -5.00 -5.75 4.25
CA SER A 73 -6.43 -5.83 4.60
C SER A 73 -6.81 -4.83 5.69
N ALA A 74 -5.97 -4.62 6.70
CA ALA A 74 -6.24 -3.67 7.78
C ALA A 74 -6.26 -2.22 7.28
N TYR A 75 -5.25 -1.81 6.51
CA TYR A 75 -5.22 -0.47 5.91
C TYR A 75 -6.39 -0.26 4.94
N ALA A 76 -6.69 -1.26 4.10
CA ALA A 76 -7.80 -1.18 3.18
C ALA A 76 -9.15 -1.04 3.91
N ALA A 77 -9.34 -1.76 5.01
CA ALA A 77 -10.56 -1.63 5.82
C ALA A 77 -10.73 -0.23 6.42
N CYS A 78 -9.65 0.36 6.92
CA CYS A 78 -9.67 1.73 7.45
C CYS A 78 -10.02 2.76 6.36
N LEU A 79 -9.36 2.68 5.20
CA LEU A 79 -9.66 3.58 4.07
C LEU A 79 -11.07 3.37 3.53
N ALA A 80 -11.52 2.13 3.43
CA ALA A 80 -12.87 1.80 3.00
C ALA A 80 -13.92 2.39 3.93
N ALA A 81 -13.74 2.27 5.24
CA ALA A 81 -14.66 2.86 6.23
C ALA A 81 -14.73 4.38 6.09
N GLY A 82 -13.58 5.06 5.95
CA GLY A 82 -13.51 6.49 5.72
C GLY A 82 -14.19 6.90 4.41
N SER A 83 -13.94 6.17 3.33
CA SER A 83 -14.54 6.43 2.01
C SER A 83 -16.06 6.27 2.03
N VAL A 84 -16.58 5.23 2.70
CA VAL A 84 -18.03 5.05 2.86
C VAL A 84 -18.64 6.18 3.69
N ALA A 85 -17.98 6.62 4.76
CA ALA A 85 -18.47 7.76 5.56
C ALA A 85 -18.55 9.06 4.73
N LEU A 86 -17.55 9.32 3.90
CA LEU A 86 -17.54 10.47 2.98
C LEU A 86 -18.64 10.35 1.92
N ALA A 87 -18.85 9.16 1.36
CA ALA A 87 -19.91 8.93 0.39
C ALA A 87 -21.31 9.07 1.01
N LEU A 88 -21.49 8.63 2.25
CA LEU A 88 -22.74 8.85 3.01
C LEU A 88 -23.00 10.34 3.19
N PHE A 89 -22.00 11.10 3.60
CA PHE A 89 -22.13 12.55 3.75
C PHE A 89 -22.42 13.24 2.40
N GLY A 90 -21.75 12.81 1.32
CA GLY A 90 -22.04 13.28 -0.03
C GLY A 90 -23.47 12.99 -0.46
N ARG A 91 -23.95 11.76 -0.20
CA ARG A 91 -25.32 11.33 -0.52
C ARG A 91 -26.40 12.13 0.20
N GLU A 92 -26.16 12.54 1.44
CA GLU A 92 -27.11 13.38 2.18
C GLU A 92 -27.32 14.75 1.50
N LYS A 93 -26.30 15.25 0.80
CA LYS A 93 -26.36 16.53 0.07
C LYS A 93 -26.87 16.36 -1.35
N SER A 94 -26.40 15.33 -2.07
CA SER A 94 -26.68 15.14 -3.50
C SER A 94 -27.92 14.30 -3.76
N GLY A 95 -28.34 13.46 -2.80
CA GLY A 95 -29.33 12.42 -3.01
C GLY A 95 -28.82 11.21 -3.80
N ILE A 96 -27.57 11.21 -4.26
CA ILE A 96 -26.98 10.21 -5.15
C ILE A 96 -25.93 9.42 -4.38
N GLY A 97 -25.93 8.10 -4.55
CA GLY A 97 -24.88 7.20 -4.06
C GLY A 97 -23.62 7.24 -4.92
N ASP A 98 -22.71 6.32 -4.65
CA ASP A 98 -21.43 6.25 -5.36
C ASP A 98 -20.95 4.80 -5.47
N HIS A 99 -20.02 4.56 -6.40
CA HIS A 99 -19.25 3.33 -6.48
C HIS A 99 -17.81 3.60 -6.11
N ILE A 100 -17.38 3.07 -4.99
CA ILE A 100 -16.08 3.26 -4.39
C ILE A 100 -15.22 2.02 -4.66
N GLU A 101 -14.02 2.22 -5.11
CA GLU A 101 -13.02 1.15 -5.20
C GLU A 101 -11.83 1.50 -4.30
N VAL A 102 -11.47 0.58 -3.40
CA VAL A 102 -10.30 0.68 -2.52
C VAL A 102 -9.40 -0.52 -2.78
N PRO A 103 -8.44 -0.43 -3.72
CA PRO A 103 -7.50 -1.50 -3.97
C PRO A 103 -6.62 -1.75 -2.75
N VAL A 104 -6.52 -3.02 -2.32
CA VAL A 104 -5.76 -3.38 -1.11
C VAL A 104 -4.28 -2.99 -1.24
N ILE A 105 -3.70 -3.15 -2.44
CA ILE A 105 -2.32 -2.72 -2.71
C ILE A 105 -2.13 -1.22 -2.51
N ALA A 106 -3.05 -0.39 -2.99
CA ALA A 106 -2.96 1.06 -2.85
C ALA A 106 -3.06 1.48 -1.38
N ALA A 107 -3.98 0.86 -0.64
CA ALA A 107 -4.12 1.09 0.79
C ALA A 107 -2.86 0.70 1.57
N MET A 108 -2.24 -0.42 1.21
CA MET A 108 -1.00 -0.85 1.84
C MET A 108 0.16 0.08 1.52
N MET A 109 0.28 0.52 0.26
CA MET A 109 1.30 1.50 -0.14
C MET A 109 1.12 2.84 0.58
N GLU A 110 -0.11 3.29 0.78
CA GLU A 110 -0.40 4.48 1.58
C GLU A 110 0.03 4.30 3.04
N GLY A 111 -0.26 3.15 3.64
CA GLY A 111 0.19 2.81 4.99
C GLY A 111 1.71 2.69 5.13
N LEU A 112 2.40 2.35 4.04
CA LEU A 112 3.86 2.28 3.93
C LEU A 112 4.46 3.52 3.26
N SER A 113 3.75 4.64 3.22
CA SER A 113 4.12 5.85 2.47
C SER A 113 5.54 6.33 2.77
N TYR A 114 5.97 6.18 4.01
CA TYR A 114 7.33 6.48 4.44
C TYR A 114 8.43 5.76 3.62
N ASN A 115 8.14 4.55 3.13
CA ASN A 115 9.06 3.75 2.33
C ASN A 115 8.77 3.82 0.82
N SER A 116 7.63 4.35 0.43
CA SER A 116 7.14 4.32 -0.95
C SER A 116 7.31 5.62 -1.71
N TYR A 117 7.45 6.73 -0.99
CA TYR A 117 7.63 8.04 -1.61
C TYR A 117 9.12 8.38 -1.75
N VAL A 118 9.51 8.76 -2.96
CA VAL A 118 10.79 9.39 -3.25
C VAL A 118 10.51 10.86 -3.50
N VAL A 119 11.13 11.73 -2.74
CA VAL A 119 11.05 13.18 -2.91
C VAL A 119 12.33 13.65 -3.57
N ASP A 120 12.22 14.15 -4.80
CA ASP A 120 13.36 14.74 -5.49
C ASP A 120 13.85 15.98 -4.72
N ASP A 121 15.17 16.15 -4.69
CA ASP A 121 15.83 17.29 -4.04
C ASP A 121 15.48 17.48 -2.55
N LEU A 122 15.17 16.38 -1.85
CA LEU A 122 14.91 16.44 -0.41
C LEU A 122 16.13 16.98 0.33
N PRO A 123 16.02 18.11 1.07
CA PRO A 123 17.15 18.65 1.82
C PRO A 123 17.70 17.63 2.82
N GLU A 124 19.01 17.54 2.94
CA GLU A 124 19.72 16.55 3.77
C GLU A 124 19.19 16.49 5.21
N ARG A 125 18.85 17.65 5.79
CA ARG A 125 18.30 17.75 7.15
C ARG A 125 16.94 17.01 7.36
N TYR A 126 16.25 16.65 6.27
CA TYR A 126 15.00 15.90 6.32
C TYR A 126 15.17 14.45 5.91
N LYS A 127 16.33 14.07 5.39
CA LYS A 127 16.65 12.69 5.07
C LYS A 127 16.78 11.88 6.37
N THR A 128 16.25 10.68 6.35
CA THR A 128 16.45 9.75 7.45
C THR A 128 17.85 9.18 7.43
N MET A 129 18.34 8.68 8.54
CA MET A 129 19.64 7.99 8.59
C MET A 129 19.73 6.85 7.58
N ARG A 130 18.62 6.16 7.35
CA ARG A 130 18.49 5.12 6.34
C ARG A 130 18.75 5.65 4.93
N GLU A 131 18.13 6.76 4.57
CA GLU A 131 18.31 7.37 3.24
C GLU A 131 19.74 7.80 3.02
N LEU A 132 20.33 8.47 4.00
CA LEU A 132 21.72 8.89 3.97
C LEU A 132 22.68 7.71 3.80
N GLU A 133 22.45 6.62 4.53
CA GLU A 133 23.28 5.42 4.43
C GLU A 133 23.12 4.70 3.10
N ILE A 134 21.90 4.63 2.55
CA ILE A 134 21.64 4.06 1.23
C ILE A 134 22.36 4.88 0.14
N GLU A 135 22.29 6.22 0.22
CA GLU A 135 22.99 7.10 -0.72
C GLU A 135 24.49 6.91 -0.62
N ARG A 136 25.05 6.94 0.58
CA ARG A 136 26.49 6.69 0.82
C ARG A 136 26.96 5.38 0.21
N ARG A 137 26.19 4.30 0.40
CA ARG A 137 26.53 2.98 -0.15
C ARG A 137 26.46 2.96 -1.66
N ARG A 138 25.47 3.60 -2.25
CA ARG A 138 25.36 3.72 -3.71
C ARG A 138 26.56 4.46 -4.31
N GLU A 139 26.94 5.59 -3.72
CA GLU A 139 28.09 6.38 -4.16
C GLU A 139 29.41 5.61 -4.03
N GLN A 140 29.59 4.93 -2.94
CA GLN A 140 30.82 4.16 -2.65
C GLN A 140 30.81 2.75 -3.24
N LYS A 141 29.74 2.35 -3.94
CA LYS A 141 29.54 1.00 -4.50
C LYS A 141 29.69 -0.10 -3.45
N ILE A 142 29.29 0.19 -2.21
CA ILE A 142 29.28 -0.79 -1.12
C ILE A 142 28.04 -1.70 -1.31
N PRO A 143 28.17 -3.02 -1.15
CA PRO A 143 27.03 -3.93 -1.18
C PRO A 143 25.94 -3.51 -0.17
N MET A 144 24.68 -3.74 -0.51
CA MET A 144 23.55 -3.40 0.38
C MET A 144 23.34 -4.41 1.51
N ASP A 145 24.01 -5.58 1.44
CA ASP A 145 24.10 -6.54 2.52
C ASP A 145 25.10 -6.01 3.58
N VAL A 146 24.60 -5.73 4.75
CA VAL A 146 25.40 -5.23 5.88
C VAL A 146 25.54 -6.31 6.91
N SER A 147 26.74 -6.46 7.46
CA SER A 147 26.92 -7.23 8.68
C SER A 147 26.36 -6.44 9.89
N TYR A 148 25.84 -7.13 10.88
CA TYR A 148 25.34 -6.51 12.11
C TYR A 148 26.41 -5.65 12.82
N ALA A 149 27.69 -5.93 12.59
CA ALA A 149 28.82 -5.18 13.13
C ALA A 149 28.90 -3.76 12.56
N ASP A 150 28.52 -3.56 11.29
CA ASP A 150 28.60 -2.25 10.65
C ASP A 150 27.47 -1.31 11.13
N LEU A 151 26.43 -1.85 11.72
CA LEU A 151 25.31 -1.06 12.27
C LEU A 151 25.58 -0.51 13.66
N GLN A 152 26.44 -1.14 14.43
CA GLN A 152 26.79 -0.67 15.78
C GLN A 152 27.55 0.65 15.78
N GLU A 153 28.14 1.06 14.65
CA GLU A 153 28.74 2.38 14.50
C GLU A 153 27.71 3.51 14.27
N TYR A 154 26.45 3.17 13.96
CA TYR A 154 25.39 4.15 13.64
C TYR A 154 24.28 4.23 14.69
N LEU A 155 24.33 3.43 15.73
CA LEU A 155 23.40 3.47 16.88
C LEU A 155 24.05 4.12 18.10
#